data_b110f2011c070f6f3b4c2d374427021f
#
_entry.id   b110f2011c070f6f3b4c2d374427021f
#
_cell.length_a   1.000
_cell.length_b   1.000
_cell.length_c   1.000
_cell.angle_alpha   90.00
_cell.angle_beta   90.00
_cell.angle_gamma   90.00
#
_symmetry.space_group_name_H-M   'P 1'
#
loop_
_entity.id
_entity.type
_entity.pdbx_description
1 polymer ?
#
loop_
_entity_poly.entity_id
_entity_poly.type
_entity_poly.pdbx_seq_one_letter_code
_entity_poly.pdbx_strand_id
1 'polypeptide(L)'
;ITRDDAVKIRAEDGRSIEKVNISSFINNLPNNKDTYQFSTENASGSTSQAANVIEALEIGSKLLLIDEDTSATNFMIRDERMKKLVVKSKEPITPFIDKVRELYKEHGVSSIIVVGGSGDYFDVADRVIMMDEYIPKDVTEQAKKIASLDSKEQIEVGTFGSITKRVLLKSSLELTGKYTKIKPKE
;
A
#
# COMPACT_ATOMS: atom_id res chain seq x y z
N ILE A 1 8.25 -4.94 19.41
CA ILE A 1 7.74 -3.74 20.09
C ILE A 1 7.51 -2.69 19.01
N THR A 2 6.26 -2.30 18.82
CA THR A 2 5.85 -1.30 17.84
C THR A 2 4.73 -0.43 18.44
N ARG A 3 4.22 0.53 17.67
CA ARG A 3 3.06 1.32 18.04
C ARG A 3 1.81 0.42 18.09
N ASP A 4 0.86 0.76 18.92
CA ASP A 4 -0.42 0.06 19.08
C ASP A 4 -1.37 0.25 17.87
N ASP A 5 -1.12 1.29 17.06
CA ASP A 5 -1.85 1.58 15.81
C ASP A 5 -1.16 1.04 14.56
N ALA A 6 -0.11 0.22 14.69
CA ALA A 6 0.58 -0.38 13.57
C ALA A 6 -0.25 -1.50 12.93
N VAL A 7 -0.31 -1.51 11.59
CA VAL A 7 -1.02 -2.53 10.81
C VAL A 7 -0.08 -3.21 9.82
N LYS A 8 -0.09 -4.55 9.79
CA LYS A 8 0.61 -5.32 8.76
C LYS A 8 -0.24 -5.34 7.49
N ILE A 9 0.37 -4.90 6.38
CA ILE A 9 -0.24 -4.89 5.06
C ILE A 9 0.34 -6.03 4.23
N ARG A 10 -0.53 -6.78 3.57
CA ARG A 10 -0.17 -7.85 2.65
C ARG A 10 -1.16 -7.96 1.49
N ALA A 11 -0.81 -8.68 0.45
CA ALA A 11 -1.74 -9.10 -0.59
C ALA A 11 -2.62 -10.25 -0.09
N GLU A 12 -3.90 -10.24 -0.46
CA GLU A 12 -4.89 -11.26 -0.09
C GLU A 12 -5.77 -11.57 -1.29
N ASP A 13 -5.26 -12.43 -2.20
CA ASP A 13 -5.99 -12.87 -3.38
C ASP A 13 -7.34 -13.50 -3.00
N GLY A 14 -8.37 -13.17 -3.75
CA GLY A 14 -9.71 -13.70 -3.54
C GLY A 14 -10.52 -13.00 -2.44
N ARG A 15 -9.92 -12.05 -1.73
CA ARG A 15 -10.60 -11.28 -0.70
C ARG A 15 -11.76 -10.44 -1.30
N SER A 16 -12.88 -10.34 -0.59
CA SER A 16 -13.94 -9.38 -0.91
C SER A 16 -13.61 -7.98 -0.42
N ILE A 17 -14.00 -6.98 -1.21
CA ILE A 17 -13.85 -5.55 -0.90
C ILE A 17 -15.21 -4.89 -1.06
N GLU A 18 -15.60 -4.00 -0.14
CA GLU A 18 -16.88 -3.32 -0.19
C GLU A 18 -16.72 -1.80 -0.06
N LYS A 19 -16.99 -1.08 -1.14
CA LYS A 19 -17.01 0.39 -1.24
C LYS A 19 -15.77 1.10 -0.71
N VAL A 20 -14.59 0.55 -0.99
CA VAL A 20 -13.30 1.16 -0.62
C VAL A 20 -12.86 2.14 -1.71
N ASN A 21 -12.38 3.31 -1.30
CA ASN A 21 -11.75 4.25 -2.23
C ASN A 21 -10.29 3.83 -2.48
N ILE A 22 -10.05 3.06 -3.54
CA ILE A 22 -8.71 2.61 -3.95
C ILE A 22 -8.07 3.51 -5.00
N SER A 23 -8.67 4.65 -5.34
CA SER A 23 -8.25 5.52 -6.45
C SER A 23 -6.84 6.09 -6.31
N SER A 24 -6.28 6.15 -5.09
CA SER A 24 -4.89 6.55 -4.87
C SER A 24 -3.88 5.58 -5.47
N PHE A 25 -4.26 4.31 -5.61
CA PHE A 25 -3.39 3.24 -6.11
C PHE A 25 -3.89 2.60 -7.41
N ILE A 26 -5.20 2.58 -7.64
CA ILE A 26 -5.80 1.90 -8.79
C ILE A 26 -6.74 2.83 -9.52
N ASN A 27 -6.42 3.08 -10.79
CA ASN A 27 -7.17 3.95 -11.68
C ASN A 27 -7.30 3.30 -13.06
N ASN A 28 -8.04 3.94 -13.96
CA ASN A 28 -8.14 3.53 -15.37
C ASN A 28 -8.53 2.05 -15.56
N LEU A 29 -9.42 1.54 -14.69
CA LEU A 29 -9.92 0.18 -14.84
C LEU A 29 -10.75 0.05 -16.12
N PRO A 30 -10.72 -1.13 -16.79
CA PRO A 30 -11.59 -1.41 -17.94
C PRO A 30 -13.05 -1.15 -17.60
N ASN A 31 -13.84 -0.73 -18.60
CA ASN A 31 -15.27 -0.44 -18.49
C ASN A 31 -15.61 0.71 -17.51
N ASN A 32 -14.67 1.63 -17.28
CA ASN A 32 -14.86 2.77 -16.36
C ASN A 32 -15.35 2.34 -14.97
N LYS A 33 -14.89 1.19 -14.48
CA LYS A 33 -15.24 0.70 -13.14
C LYS A 33 -14.82 1.73 -12.10
N ASP A 34 -15.75 2.09 -11.22
CA ASP A 34 -15.53 3.08 -10.17
C ASP A 34 -14.46 2.59 -9.18
N THR A 35 -13.47 3.42 -8.94
CA THR A 35 -12.38 3.19 -7.97
C THR A 35 -12.54 3.98 -6.69
N TYR A 36 -13.50 4.91 -6.62
CA TYR A 36 -13.82 5.69 -5.43
C TYR A 36 -14.74 4.93 -4.45
N GLN A 37 -15.60 4.07 -4.99
CA GLN A 37 -16.47 3.16 -4.23
C GLN A 37 -16.31 1.74 -4.76
N PHE A 38 -15.09 1.27 -4.79
CA PHE A 38 -14.76 0.00 -5.38
C PHE A 38 -15.30 -1.18 -4.56
N SER A 39 -16.00 -2.09 -5.22
CA SER A 39 -16.50 -3.34 -4.65
C SER A 39 -16.15 -4.51 -5.56
N THR A 40 -15.80 -5.64 -4.96
CA THR A 40 -15.59 -6.92 -5.64
C THR A 40 -15.69 -8.06 -4.63
N GLU A 41 -16.16 -9.21 -5.07
CA GLU A 41 -16.16 -10.42 -4.26
C GLU A 41 -14.84 -11.21 -4.36
N ASN A 42 -14.02 -10.88 -5.36
CA ASN A 42 -12.79 -11.61 -5.67
C ASN A 42 -11.71 -10.64 -6.15
N ALA A 43 -10.97 -10.06 -5.22
CA ALA A 43 -9.89 -9.11 -5.52
C ALA A 43 -8.61 -9.82 -5.92
N SER A 44 -7.86 -9.26 -6.88
CA SER A 44 -6.48 -9.65 -7.12
C SER A 44 -5.56 -9.22 -5.98
N GLY A 45 -4.33 -9.75 -5.91
CA GLY A 45 -3.35 -9.39 -4.88
C GLY A 45 -3.09 -7.90 -4.80
N SER A 46 -2.88 -7.22 -5.93
CA SER A 46 -2.66 -5.77 -5.96
C SER A 46 -3.87 -4.98 -5.49
N THR A 47 -5.07 -5.40 -5.90
CA THR A 47 -6.32 -4.73 -5.54
C THR A 47 -6.63 -4.90 -4.06
N SER A 48 -6.44 -6.12 -3.53
CA SER A 48 -6.62 -6.39 -2.10
C SER A 48 -5.61 -5.62 -1.25
N GLN A 49 -4.36 -5.55 -1.69
CA GLN A 49 -3.32 -4.82 -0.97
C GLN A 49 -3.58 -3.31 -0.96
N ALA A 50 -4.03 -2.74 -2.08
CA ALA A 50 -4.48 -1.35 -2.15
C ALA A 50 -5.61 -1.08 -1.15
N ALA A 51 -6.62 -1.95 -1.10
CA ALA A 51 -7.72 -1.84 -0.15
C ALA A 51 -7.24 -1.96 1.30
N ASN A 52 -6.34 -2.90 1.61
CA ASN A 52 -5.76 -3.07 2.94
C ASN A 52 -5.04 -1.81 3.43
N VAL A 53 -4.29 -1.12 2.56
CA VAL A 53 -3.67 0.16 2.91
C VAL A 53 -4.75 1.19 3.24
N ILE A 54 -5.73 1.39 2.38
CA ILE A 54 -6.79 2.39 2.60
C ILE A 54 -7.58 2.10 3.88
N GLU A 55 -7.95 0.84 4.12
CA GLU A 55 -8.66 0.44 5.34
C GLU A 55 -7.84 0.68 6.62
N ALA A 56 -6.53 0.43 6.58
CA ALA A 56 -5.65 0.79 7.68
C ALA A 56 -5.65 2.30 7.95
N LEU A 57 -5.66 3.12 6.90
CA LEU A 57 -5.73 4.58 7.03
C LEU A 57 -7.10 5.06 7.56
N GLU A 58 -8.19 4.42 7.13
CA GLU A 58 -9.55 4.73 7.61
C GLU A 58 -9.71 4.53 9.12
N ILE A 59 -9.08 3.50 9.67
CA ILE A 59 -9.08 3.25 11.12
C ILE A 59 -8.08 4.11 11.90
N GLY A 60 -7.27 4.91 11.18
CA GLY A 60 -6.34 5.88 11.77
C GLY A 60 -4.95 5.36 12.04
N SER A 61 -4.53 4.24 11.43
CA SER A 61 -3.16 3.74 11.52
C SER A 61 -2.15 4.82 11.09
N LYS A 62 -1.06 4.93 11.84
CA LYS A 62 0.07 5.82 11.55
C LYS A 62 1.36 5.06 11.25
N LEU A 63 1.30 3.74 11.23
CA LEU A 63 2.43 2.89 10.89
C LEU A 63 1.98 1.66 10.09
N LEU A 64 2.50 1.55 8.87
CA LEU A 64 2.31 0.38 8.02
C LEU A 64 3.54 -0.52 8.08
N LEU A 65 3.33 -1.81 8.29
CA LEU A 65 4.37 -2.84 8.26
C LEU A 65 4.16 -3.68 7.00
N ILE A 66 5.12 -3.65 6.09
CA ILE A 66 5.02 -4.28 4.77
C ILE A 66 6.19 -5.21 4.57
N ASP A 67 5.93 -6.39 4.03
CA ASP A 67 6.91 -7.41 3.73
C ASP A 67 6.80 -7.77 2.24
N GLU A 68 7.90 -7.60 1.49
CA GLU A 68 7.92 -7.86 0.04
C GLU A 68 7.43 -9.25 -0.30
N ASP A 69 7.80 -10.28 0.49
CA ASP A 69 7.45 -11.68 0.24
C ASP A 69 5.94 -11.95 0.36
N THR A 70 5.22 -11.13 1.09
CA THR A 70 3.76 -11.24 1.27
C THR A 70 2.97 -10.19 0.50
N SER A 71 3.63 -9.51 -0.42
CA SER A 71 3.09 -8.40 -1.19
C SER A 71 2.93 -8.75 -2.67
N ALA A 72 2.01 -8.09 -3.35
CA ALA A 72 1.94 -8.14 -4.81
C ALA A 72 3.06 -7.30 -5.42
N THR A 73 3.95 -7.92 -6.19
CA THR A 73 5.15 -7.26 -6.73
C THR A 73 4.80 -5.98 -7.50
N ASN A 74 3.80 -6.02 -8.37
CA ASN A 74 3.37 -4.87 -9.18
C ASN A 74 2.69 -3.76 -8.36
N PHE A 75 2.21 -4.07 -7.15
CA PHE A 75 1.76 -3.06 -6.20
C PHE A 75 2.93 -2.39 -5.48
N MET A 76 3.98 -3.14 -5.17
CA MET A 76 5.14 -2.60 -4.44
C MET A 76 5.99 -1.69 -5.32
N ILE A 77 6.39 -2.20 -6.48
CA ILE A 77 7.26 -1.51 -7.45
C ILE A 77 6.83 -1.83 -8.87
N ARG A 78 7.33 -1.04 -9.81
CA ARG A 78 7.23 -1.35 -11.21
C ARG A 78 8.59 -1.27 -11.88
N ASP A 79 8.96 -2.34 -12.56
CA ASP A 79 10.20 -2.44 -13.33
C ASP A 79 10.26 -1.37 -14.43
N GLU A 80 11.43 -0.76 -14.60
CA GLU A 80 11.64 0.32 -15.58
C GLU A 80 11.37 -0.12 -17.03
N ARG A 81 11.63 -1.38 -17.39
CA ARG A 81 11.33 -1.92 -18.73
C ARG A 81 9.83 -2.03 -18.94
N MET A 82 9.10 -2.43 -17.90
CA MET A 82 7.64 -2.47 -17.92
C MET A 82 7.03 -1.07 -18.04
N LYS A 83 7.59 -0.06 -17.35
CA LYS A 83 7.16 1.33 -17.49
C LYS A 83 7.33 1.86 -18.94
N LYS A 84 8.40 1.46 -19.62
CA LYS A 84 8.64 1.83 -21.03
C LYS A 84 7.73 1.07 -22.01
N LEU A 85 7.37 -0.17 -21.70
CA LEU A 85 6.52 -1.02 -22.56
C LEU A 85 5.04 -0.62 -22.48
N VAL A 86 4.55 -0.34 -21.28
CA VAL A 86 3.14 0.01 -21.05
C VAL A 86 3.04 1.47 -20.65
N VAL A 87 2.41 2.26 -21.51
CA VAL A 87 2.23 3.70 -21.28
C VAL A 87 1.39 3.95 -20.02
N LYS A 88 1.75 5.00 -19.28
CA LYS A 88 1.14 5.36 -17.99
C LYS A 88 -0.41 5.45 -18.03
N SER A 89 -0.97 5.91 -19.15
CA SER A 89 -2.44 6.01 -19.34
C SER A 89 -3.18 4.67 -19.42
N LYS A 90 -2.45 3.58 -19.70
CA LYS A 90 -3.00 2.21 -19.76
C LYS A 90 -2.65 1.38 -18.52
N GLU A 91 -1.84 1.93 -17.63
CA GLU A 91 -1.47 1.28 -16.38
C GLU A 91 -2.48 1.57 -15.29
N PRO A 92 -3.20 0.58 -14.79
CA PRO A 92 -4.18 0.81 -13.75
C PRO A 92 -3.57 0.98 -12.36
N ILE A 93 -2.32 0.49 -12.14
CA ILE A 93 -1.70 0.46 -10.81
C ILE A 93 -0.66 1.58 -10.68
N THR A 94 -0.81 2.40 -9.65
CA THR A 94 0.25 3.28 -9.15
C THR A 94 0.95 2.54 -8.01
N PRO A 95 2.22 2.17 -8.15
CA PRO A 95 2.90 1.37 -7.15
C PRO A 95 3.09 2.12 -5.83
N PHE A 96 3.20 1.38 -4.73
CA PHE A 96 3.33 1.92 -3.38
C PHE A 96 4.55 2.83 -3.22
N ILE A 97 5.67 2.47 -3.86
CA ILE A 97 6.90 3.28 -3.84
C ILE A 97 6.68 4.71 -4.33
N ASP A 98 5.78 4.91 -5.30
CA ASP A 98 5.46 6.23 -5.85
C ASP A 98 4.59 7.07 -4.90
N LYS A 99 3.97 6.45 -3.88
CA LYS A 99 3.02 7.08 -2.95
C LYS A 99 3.50 7.15 -1.50
N VAL A 100 4.54 6.42 -1.14
CA VAL A 100 4.98 6.31 0.26
C VAL A 100 5.41 7.65 0.87
N ARG A 101 6.04 8.51 0.08
CA ARG A 101 6.48 9.85 0.52
C ARG A 101 5.30 10.81 0.74
N GLU A 102 4.33 10.81 -0.17
CA GLU A 102 3.12 11.62 -0.08
C GLU A 102 2.26 11.14 1.09
N LEU A 103 2.17 9.84 1.31
CA LEU A 103 1.47 9.26 2.45
C LEU A 103 2.03 9.78 3.78
N TYR A 104 3.35 9.88 3.91
CA TYR A 104 3.97 10.47 5.08
C TYR A 104 3.71 11.98 5.18
N LYS A 105 3.93 12.73 4.10
CA LYS A 105 3.80 14.20 4.09
C LYS A 105 2.36 14.67 4.34
N GLU A 106 1.39 14.03 3.71
CA GLU A 106 -0.01 14.46 3.75
C GLU A 106 -0.76 13.89 4.96
N HIS A 107 -0.44 12.66 5.37
CA HIS A 107 -1.20 11.93 6.40
C HIS A 107 -0.39 11.59 7.66
N GLY A 108 0.92 11.85 7.67
CA GLY A 108 1.79 11.53 8.80
C GLY A 108 1.90 10.03 9.06
N VAL A 109 1.78 9.22 8.00
CA VAL A 109 1.84 7.75 8.09
C VAL A 109 3.24 7.28 7.71
N SER A 110 3.90 6.61 8.64
CA SER A 110 5.21 5.98 8.43
C SER A 110 5.05 4.57 7.86
N SER A 111 6.08 4.10 7.17
CA SER A 111 6.13 2.72 6.67
C SER A 111 7.43 2.05 7.06
N ILE A 112 7.36 0.80 7.52
CA ILE A 112 8.51 -0.09 7.67
C ILE A 112 8.36 -1.18 6.63
N ILE A 113 9.33 -1.29 5.73
CA ILE A 113 9.26 -2.20 4.59
C ILE A 113 10.43 -3.16 4.68
N VAL A 114 10.15 -4.46 4.69
CA VAL A 114 11.16 -5.51 4.55
C VAL A 114 11.30 -5.82 3.07
N VAL A 115 12.50 -5.67 2.53
CA VAL A 115 12.78 -5.89 1.12
C VAL A 115 13.96 -6.84 0.97
N GLY A 116 13.86 -7.77 0.02
CA GLY A 116 14.91 -8.69 -0.35
C GLY A 116 15.52 -8.39 -1.73
N GLY A 117 14.72 -7.84 -2.65
CA GLY A 117 15.11 -7.61 -4.04
C GLY A 117 14.87 -6.18 -4.56
N SER A 118 14.06 -5.38 -3.88
CA SER A 118 13.60 -4.09 -4.37
C SER A 118 14.49 -2.93 -3.93
N GLY A 119 15.70 -2.84 -4.50
CA GLY A 119 16.66 -1.74 -4.22
C GLY A 119 16.13 -0.34 -4.54
N ASP A 120 15.09 -0.23 -5.36
CA ASP A 120 14.41 1.05 -5.68
C ASP A 120 13.93 1.80 -4.44
N TYR A 121 13.63 1.10 -3.35
CA TYR A 121 13.22 1.72 -2.09
C TYR A 121 14.32 2.56 -1.42
N PHE A 122 15.58 2.42 -1.81
CA PHE A 122 16.66 3.29 -1.32
C PHE A 122 16.44 4.77 -1.69
N ASP A 123 15.77 5.03 -2.82
CA ASP A 123 15.47 6.39 -3.29
C ASP A 123 14.48 7.12 -2.37
N VAL A 124 13.58 6.38 -1.74
CA VAL A 124 12.48 6.93 -0.93
C VAL A 124 12.65 6.71 0.58
N ALA A 125 13.58 5.86 0.99
CA ALA A 125 13.79 5.54 2.40
C ALA A 125 14.51 6.68 3.15
N ASP A 126 14.02 7.03 4.35
CA ASP A 126 14.72 7.93 5.26
C ASP A 126 15.84 7.20 6.00
N ARG A 127 15.64 5.91 6.28
CA ARG A 127 16.60 5.04 6.97
C ARG A 127 16.60 3.65 6.34
N VAL A 128 17.80 3.08 6.18
CA VAL A 128 18.01 1.73 5.67
C VAL A 128 18.78 0.91 6.69
N ILE A 129 18.18 -0.19 7.16
CA ILE A 129 18.80 -1.14 8.09
C ILE A 129 19.03 -2.45 7.35
N MET A 130 20.27 -2.89 7.26
CA MET A 130 20.63 -4.19 6.72
C MET A 130 20.70 -5.22 7.85
N MET A 131 20.13 -6.38 7.65
CA MET A 131 20.31 -7.54 8.53
C MET A 131 21.51 -8.35 8.05
N ASP A 132 22.62 -8.28 8.78
CA ASP A 132 23.84 -9.02 8.48
C ASP A 132 24.02 -10.11 9.55
N GLU A 133 23.86 -11.38 9.17
CA GLU A 133 23.86 -12.53 10.10
C GLU A 133 22.96 -12.29 11.34
N TYR A 134 21.75 -11.79 11.10
CA TYR A 134 20.75 -11.40 12.13
C TYR A 134 21.15 -10.19 13.01
N ILE A 135 22.23 -9.50 12.70
CA ILE A 135 22.65 -8.27 13.41
C ILE A 135 22.19 -7.07 12.59
N PRO A 136 21.38 -6.15 13.16
CA PRO A 136 20.94 -4.95 12.44
C PRO A 136 22.11 -3.95 12.32
N LYS A 137 22.37 -3.47 11.10
CA LYS A 137 23.36 -2.44 10.78
C LYS A 137 22.70 -1.29 10.06
N ASP A 138 22.94 -0.07 10.52
CA ASP A 138 22.51 1.14 9.79
C ASP A 138 23.45 1.34 8.59
N VAL A 139 22.87 1.23 7.38
CA VAL A 139 23.57 1.39 6.11
C VAL A 139 22.97 2.54 5.28
N THR A 140 22.29 3.48 5.93
CA THR A 140 21.54 4.56 5.28
C THR A 140 22.42 5.37 4.31
N GLU A 141 23.60 5.80 4.75
CA GLU A 141 24.50 6.60 3.90
C GLU A 141 25.03 5.80 2.70
N GLN A 142 25.30 4.51 2.89
CA GLN A 142 25.73 3.63 1.81
C GLN A 142 24.59 3.44 0.77
N ALA A 143 23.37 3.19 1.23
CA ALA A 143 22.20 3.04 0.37
C ALA A 143 21.92 4.31 -0.43
N LYS A 144 21.96 5.49 0.19
CA LYS A 144 21.82 6.78 -0.49
C LYS A 144 22.89 7.03 -1.54
N LYS A 145 24.14 6.65 -1.25
CA LYS A 145 25.23 6.75 -2.22
C LYS A 145 24.98 5.85 -3.43
N ILE A 146 24.51 4.62 -3.22
CA ILE A 146 24.16 3.69 -4.32
C ILE A 146 23.01 4.26 -5.14
N ALA A 147 21.94 4.72 -4.51
CA ALA A 147 20.80 5.33 -5.18
C ALA A 147 21.20 6.54 -6.06
N SER A 148 22.17 7.36 -5.59
CA SER A 148 22.65 8.54 -6.34
C SER A 148 23.46 8.20 -7.59
N LEU A 149 23.95 6.97 -7.74
CA LEU A 149 24.70 6.53 -8.92
C LEU A 149 23.76 6.19 -10.09
N ASP A 150 22.53 5.78 -9.78
CA ASP A 150 21.47 5.50 -10.78
C ASP A 150 20.58 6.74 -10.89
N SER A 151 20.93 7.68 -11.76
CA SER A 151 20.10 8.86 -12.03
C SER A 151 18.79 8.45 -12.69
N LYS A 152 17.75 8.23 -11.89
CA LYS A 152 16.38 8.02 -12.36
C LYS A 152 15.71 9.37 -12.59
N GLU A 153 14.97 9.51 -13.69
CA GLU A 153 14.07 10.65 -13.88
C GLU A 153 13.11 10.72 -12.69
N GLN A 154 13.05 11.88 -12.03
CA GLN A 154 12.05 12.12 -10.99
C GLN A 154 10.67 12.11 -11.65
N ILE A 155 9.90 11.08 -11.35
CA ILE A 155 8.50 11.02 -11.77
C ILE A 155 7.73 12.00 -10.87
N GLU A 156 7.05 12.97 -11.50
CA GLU A 156 6.07 13.78 -10.77
C GLU A 156 4.97 12.86 -10.22
N VAL A 157 5.01 12.63 -8.93
CA VAL A 157 4.01 11.84 -8.21
C VAL A 157 2.97 12.83 -7.69
N GLY A 158 1.75 12.75 -8.19
CA GLY A 158 0.65 13.58 -7.70
C GLY A 158 0.34 13.32 -6.21
N THR A 159 -0.56 14.11 -5.64
CA THR A 159 -0.98 13.99 -4.24
C THR A 159 -1.53 12.59 -3.91
N PHE A 160 -1.45 12.18 -2.64
CA PHE A 160 -2.10 10.94 -2.19
C PHE A 160 -3.62 11.08 -2.24
N GLY A 161 -4.13 12.23 -1.89
CA GLY A 161 -5.55 12.55 -1.83
C GLY A 161 -6.17 12.34 -0.44
N SER A 162 -7.48 12.60 -0.33
CA SER A 162 -8.21 12.52 0.93
C SER A 162 -8.59 11.07 1.28
N ILE A 163 -8.49 10.74 2.57
CA ILE A 163 -8.97 9.49 3.13
C ILE A 163 -10.38 9.72 3.68
N THR A 164 -11.35 9.01 3.13
CA THR A 164 -12.75 9.09 3.59
C THR A 164 -13.06 7.87 4.46
N LYS A 165 -13.41 8.11 5.72
CA LYS A 165 -13.81 7.05 6.65
C LYS A 165 -15.19 6.49 6.24
N ARG A 166 -15.29 5.19 6.08
CA ARG A 166 -16.56 4.50 5.92
C ARG A 166 -17.20 4.26 7.28
N VAL A 167 -18.51 4.36 7.35
CA VAL A 167 -19.27 4.12 8.58
C VAL A 167 -20.29 3.03 8.31
N LEU A 168 -20.30 1.99 9.16
CA LEU A 168 -21.31 0.95 9.13
C LEU A 168 -22.65 1.55 9.59
N LEU A 169 -23.67 1.44 8.76
CA LEU A 169 -25.03 1.83 9.16
C LEU A 169 -25.61 0.74 10.05
N LYS A 170 -26.13 1.14 11.22
CA LYS A 170 -26.78 0.21 12.16
C LYS A 170 -27.92 -0.60 11.48
N SER A 171 -28.61 0.01 10.55
CA SER A 171 -29.68 -0.64 9.75
C SER A 171 -29.19 -1.72 8.80
N SER A 172 -27.90 -1.75 8.46
CA SER A 172 -27.29 -2.79 7.62
C SER A 172 -26.79 -4.00 8.41
N LEU A 173 -26.90 -3.95 9.73
CA LEU A 173 -26.51 -5.05 10.61
C LEU A 173 -27.78 -5.71 11.16
N GLU A 174 -27.98 -6.99 10.86
CA GLU A 174 -29.00 -7.79 11.53
C GLU A 174 -28.55 -8.09 12.96
N LEU A 175 -28.89 -7.22 13.90
CA LEU A 175 -28.57 -7.37 15.30
C LEU A 175 -29.71 -8.13 15.98
N THR A 176 -29.66 -9.46 15.98
CA THR A 176 -30.62 -10.33 16.66
C THR A 176 -30.07 -10.75 18.02
N GLY A 177 -30.73 -10.31 19.10
CA GLY A 177 -30.44 -10.77 20.46
C GLY A 177 -29.69 -9.77 21.38
N LYS A 178 -29.48 -10.19 22.62
CA LYS A 178 -28.90 -9.39 23.71
C LYS A 178 -27.40 -9.13 23.51
N TYR A 179 -26.72 -9.97 22.72
CA TYR A 179 -25.29 -9.88 22.40
C TYR A 179 -25.06 -10.20 20.94
N THR A 180 -24.32 -9.33 20.25
CA THR A 180 -23.88 -9.56 18.88
C THR A 180 -22.41 -9.90 18.87
N LYS A 181 -22.06 -11.09 18.36
CA LYS A 181 -20.67 -11.52 18.18
C LYS A 181 -20.29 -11.32 16.72
N ILE A 182 -19.38 -10.38 16.46
CA ILE A 182 -18.79 -10.18 15.13
C ILE A 182 -17.59 -11.13 15.03
N LYS A 183 -17.61 -12.03 14.05
CA LYS A 183 -16.46 -12.89 13.72
C LYS A 183 -15.88 -12.47 12.39
N PRO A 184 -14.55 -12.47 12.23
CA PRO A 184 -13.95 -12.38 10.91
C PRO A 184 -14.47 -13.54 10.06
N LYS A 185 -14.65 -13.30 8.76
CA LYS A 185 -14.89 -14.38 7.81
C LYS A 185 -13.57 -15.12 7.64
N GLU A 186 -13.53 -16.43 7.92
CA GLU A 186 -12.39 -17.31 7.65
C GLU A 186 -12.16 -17.46 6.15
#